data_f406efd8bfedf47103e3f5ea5060b1f1
#
_entry.id   f406efd8bfedf47103e3f5ea5060b1f1
#
_cell.length_a   1.000
_cell.length_b   1.000
_cell.length_c   1.000
_cell.angle_alpha   90.00
_cell.angle_beta   90.00
_cell.angle_gamma   90.00
#
_symmetry.space_group_name_H-M   'P 1'
#
loop_
_entity.id
_entity.type
_entity.pdbx_description
1 polymer ?
#
loop_
_entity_poly.entity_id
_entity_poly.type
_entity_poly.pdbx_seq_one_letter_code
_entity_poly.pdbx_strand_id
1 'polypeptide(L)' 'MSKEKEPDIQLPKPLTIRQVATFTQFSTRQIRRWIKSGALKATQLGRSWRIAENDLALFLATFKHQ' A
#
# COMPACT_ATOMS: atom_id res chain seq x y z
N MET A 1 -14.40 -6.89 -26.33
CA MET A 1 -14.33 -6.92 -25.93
C MET A 1 -13.95 -7.10 -25.21
N SER A 2 -13.68 -7.27 -24.84
CA SER A 2 -13.47 -7.45 -24.09
C SER A 2 -13.30 -7.23 -23.31
N LYS A 3 -13.35 -6.90 -22.82
CA LYS A 3 -13.27 -6.65 -21.98
C LYS A 3 -13.77 -6.98 -21.33
N GLU A 4 -14.26 -7.03 -21.23
CA GLU A 4 -14.89 -7.37 -20.60
C GLU A 4 -14.71 -8.30 -19.98
N LYS A 5 -14.31 -8.75 -19.97
CA LYS A 5 -14.00 -9.58 -19.38
C LYS A 5 -13.45 -9.38 -18.23
N GLU A 6 -13.43 -8.35 -17.87
CA GLU A 6 -12.99 -8.09 -16.66
C GLU A 6 -13.90 -8.55 -15.66
N PRO A 7 -13.47 -9.26 -14.60
CA PRO A 7 -14.42 -9.64 -13.55
C PRO A 7 -14.87 -8.39 -12.89
N ASP A 8 -16.03 -8.44 -12.34
CA ASP A 8 -16.56 -7.32 -11.66
C ASP A 8 -16.01 -7.16 -10.32
N ILE A 9 -14.92 -7.76 -9.98
CA ILE A 9 -14.34 -7.66 -8.66
C ILE A 9 -13.71 -6.33 -8.49
N GLN A 10 -14.09 -5.63 -7.45
CA GLN A 10 -13.52 -4.33 -7.19
C GLN A 10 -12.42 -4.46 -6.19
N LEU A 11 -11.28 -4.82 -6.62
CA LEU A 11 -10.15 -4.93 -5.72
C LEU A 11 -9.48 -3.58 -5.54
N PRO A 12 -9.01 -3.29 -4.35
CA PRO A 12 -8.30 -2.04 -4.15
C PRO A 12 -7.04 -2.06 -4.99
N LYS A 13 -6.66 -0.91 -5.48
CA LYS A 13 -5.46 -0.83 -6.24
C LYS A 13 -4.28 -0.88 -5.32
N PRO A 14 -3.45 -1.90 -5.41
CA PRO A 14 -2.29 -1.98 -4.52
C PRO A 14 -1.21 -1.01 -4.94
N LEU A 15 -0.56 -0.43 -3.96
CA LEU A 15 0.50 0.52 -4.19
C LEU A 15 1.85 -0.13 -3.94
N THR A 16 2.86 0.28 -4.67
CA THR A 16 4.21 -0.19 -4.41
C THR A 16 4.81 0.64 -3.29
N ILE A 17 5.90 0.15 -2.72
CA ILE A 17 6.60 0.90 -1.69
C ILE A 17 7.03 2.25 -2.23
N ARG A 18 7.51 2.28 -3.46
CA ARG A 18 7.95 3.52 -4.06
C ARG A 18 6.81 4.52 -4.21
N GLN A 19 5.64 4.05 -4.61
CA GLN A 19 4.50 4.92 -4.75
C GLN A 19 4.07 5.48 -3.41
N VAL A 20 4.08 4.65 -2.39
CA VAL A 20 3.73 5.09 -1.05
C VAL A 20 4.74 6.12 -0.56
N ALA A 21 6.01 5.86 -0.81
CA ALA A 21 7.06 6.79 -0.39
C ALA A 21 6.88 8.14 -1.06
N THR A 22 6.60 8.13 -2.37
CA THR A 22 6.40 9.35 -3.12
C THR A 22 5.19 10.12 -2.60
N PHE A 23 4.12 9.40 -2.39
CA PHE A 23 2.88 10.02 -1.95
C PHE A 23 3.02 10.63 -0.55
N THR A 24 3.66 9.93 0.35
CA THR A 24 3.77 10.37 1.73
C THR A 24 5.02 11.20 1.98
N GLN A 25 5.97 11.13 1.04
CA GLN A 25 7.25 11.81 1.17
C GLN A 25 8.13 11.23 2.26
N PHE A 26 7.83 10.03 2.69
CA PHE A 26 8.73 9.28 3.55
C PHE A 26 9.68 8.50 2.65
N SER A 27 10.81 8.08 3.18
CA SER A 27 11.76 7.32 2.39
C SER A 27 11.26 5.88 2.23
N THR A 28 11.71 5.21 1.18
CA THR A 28 11.35 3.81 0.98
C THR A 28 11.88 2.96 2.14
N ARG A 29 13.01 3.35 2.70
CA ARG A 29 13.56 2.66 3.83
C ARG A 29 12.63 2.71 5.02
N GLN A 30 12.05 3.87 5.28
CA GLN A 30 11.13 4.03 6.37
C GLN A 30 9.86 3.21 6.13
N ILE A 31 9.36 3.21 4.91
CA ILE A 31 8.18 2.41 4.58
C ILE A 31 8.45 0.94 4.85
N ARG A 32 9.60 0.44 4.42
CA ARG A 32 9.94 -0.96 4.65
C ARG A 32 10.03 -1.29 6.11
N ARG A 33 10.54 -0.37 6.89
CA ARG A 33 10.66 -0.55 8.31
C ARG A 33 9.29 -0.72 8.94
N TRP A 34 8.35 0.13 8.56
CA TRP A 34 7.00 0.05 9.09
C TRP A 34 6.32 -1.24 8.69
N ILE A 35 6.58 -1.70 7.48
CA ILE A 35 6.01 -2.97 7.03
C ILE A 35 6.57 -4.11 7.88
N LYS A 36 7.87 -4.10 8.10
CA LYS A 36 8.49 -5.16 8.85
C LYS A 36 8.07 -5.17 10.30
N SER A 37 7.83 -4.02 10.87
CA SER A 37 7.42 -3.95 12.25
C SER A 37 5.95 -4.27 12.45
N GLY A 38 5.20 -4.33 11.35
CA GLY A 38 3.78 -4.59 11.44
C GLY A 38 2.94 -3.33 11.57
N ALA A 39 3.58 -2.17 11.60
CA ALA A 39 2.83 -0.93 11.72
C ALA A 39 2.03 -0.62 10.47
N LEU A 40 2.58 -0.95 9.32
CA LEU A 40 1.90 -0.72 8.05
C LEU A 40 1.63 -2.07 7.40
N LYS A 41 0.35 -2.36 7.19
CA LYS A 41 -0.03 -3.62 6.60
C LYS A 41 0.31 -3.67 5.13
N ALA A 42 0.88 -4.76 4.69
CA ALA A 42 1.23 -4.93 3.30
C ALA A 42 1.22 -6.40 2.94
N THR A 43 1.10 -6.66 1.66
CA THR A 43 1.09 -8.03 1.15
C THR A 43 2.31 -8.23 0.29
N GLN A 44 2.98 -9.34 0.47
CA GLN A 44 4.14 -9.65 -0.34
C GLN A 44 3.71 -10.38 -1.59
N LEU A 45 4.09 -9.86 -2.73
CA LEU A 45 3.80 -10.49 -4.01
C LEU A 45 5.14 -10.76 -4.66
N GLY A 46 5.56 -12.02 -4.63
CA GLY A 46 6.87 -12.36 -5.13
C GLY A 46 7.93 -11.66 -4.31
N ARG A 47 8.72 -10.83 -4.96
CA ARG A 47 9.77 -10.10 -4.26
C ARG A 47 9.36 -8.69 -3.91
N SER A 48 8.14 -8.33 -4.22
CA SER A 48 7.69 -6.98 -4.01
C SER A 48 6.64 -6.91 -2.94
N TRP A 49 6.47 -5.75 -2.38
CA TRP A 49 5.41 -5.52 -1.41
C TRP A 49 4.35 -4.65 -2.07
N ARG A 50 3.11 -4.90 -1.69
CA ARG A 50 1.99 -4.09 -2.17
C ARG A 50 1.19 -3.64 -0.98
N ILE A 51 0.81 -2.39 -0.97
CA ILE A 51 0.06 -1.81 0.14
C ILE A 51 -1.30 -1.37 -0.38
N ALA A 52 -2.35 -1.86 0.22
CA ALA A 52 -3.70 -1.48 -0.18
C ALA A 52 -3.94 -0.03 0.21
N GLU A 53 -4.64 0.70 -0.64
CA GLU A 53 -4.92 2.09 -0.35
C GLU A 53 -5.61 2.26 0.98
N ASN A 54 -6.52 1.37 1.28
CA ASN A 54 -7.26 1.44 2.52
C ASN A 54 -6.34 1.28 3.72
N ASP A 55 -5.39 0.38 3.63
CA ASP A 55 -4.45 0.16 4.71
C ASP A 55 -3.55 1.37 4.89
N LEU A 56 -3.17 1.98 3.79
CA LEU A 56 -2.34 3.17 3.87
C LEU A 56 -3.13 4.30 4.52
N ALA A 57 -4.39 4.46 4.15
CA ALA A 57 -5.21 5.50 4.73
C ALA A 57 -5.34 5.34 6.23
N LEU A 58 -5.54 4.12 6.69
CA LEU A 58 -5.64 3.85 8.11
C LEU A 58 -4.34 4.17 8.83
N PHE A 59 -3.25 3.80 8.21
CA PHE A 59 -1.94 4.06 8.78
C PHE A 59 -1.70 5.57 8.93
N LEU A 60 -2.02 6.31 7.87
CA LEU A 60 -1.81 7.76 7.91
C LEU A 60 -2.75 8.44 8.89
N ALA A 61 -3.93 7.90 9.07
CA ALA A 61 -4.85 8.46 10.04
C ALA A 61 -4.26 8.39 11.44
N THR A 62 -3.51 7.34 11.70
CA THR A 62 -2.85 7.20 12.99
C THR A 62 -1.86 8.33 13.21
N PHE A 63 -1.16 8.71 12.15
CA PHE A 63 -0.22 9.80 12.24
C PHE A 63 -0.89 11.11 12.53
N LYS A 64 -2.08 11.31 11.98
CA LYS A 64 -2.75 12.55 12.16
C LYS A 64 -3.17 12.82 13.57
N HIS A 65 -3.20 11.81 14.38
CA HIS A 65 -3.58 12.00 15.75
C HIS A 65 -2.42 12.41 16.62
N GLN A 66 -1.29 12.61 16.05
CA GLN A 66 -0.11 12.99 16.84
C GLN A 66 -0.20 14.40 17.35
#